data_7a5058c10edc8abcabde354dfa4345de
#
_entry.id   7a5058c10edc8abcabde354dfa4345de
#
_cell.length_a   1.000
_cell.length_b   1.000
_cell.length_c   1.000
_cell.angle_alpha   90.00
_cell.angle_beta   90.00
_cell.angle_gamma   90.00
#
_symmetry.space_group_name_H-M   'P 1'
#
loop_
_entity.id
_entity.type
_entity.pdbx_description
1 polymer ?
#
loop_
_entity_poly.entity_id
_entity_poly.type
_entity_poly.pdbx_seq_one_letter_code
_entity_poly.pdbx_strand_id
1 'polypeptide(L)'
;DGGEGQCIAFYSYKDIQKLEKFMQSKPIAEQEIGRQLLNDTVAYAESNMCRRKLLLNYFGENYTHENCGNCDNCLFPKKQFDGKEFIATVIELINSMKEHFKADHLANILGGVSNSLIKSYNHHKSEFFGIIPNKDEKFWLAIIRQAIVLDYLFKDVEKYGLIFVTRKGEDFFKQPHEVLLTEDRDFKEAEDDDDIATIGSDKHHGGGGDEILLNMLKDVRHSLSKRMKLPPFVIFNDPSLEDMSIMYPTTIDELKNC
;
A
#
# COMPACT_ATOMS: atom_id res chain seq x y z
N ASP A 1 -4.57 -21.82 -18.58
CA ASP A 1 -3.68 -22.61 -19.43
C ASP A 1 -2.72 -23.55 -18.68
N GLY A 2 -2.59 -23.46 -17.35
CA GLY A 2 -1.84 -24.40 -16.51
C GLY A 2 -0.30 -24.33 -16.61
N GLY A 3 0.27 -23.34 -17.30
CA GLY A 3 1.70 -23.11 -17.40
C GLY A 3 2.26 -22.47 -16.12
N GLU A 4 3.53 -22.73 -15.82
CA GLU A 4 4.26 -22.04 -14.78
C GLU A 4 4.57 -20.61 -15.22
N GLY A 5 4.42 -19.64 -14.30
CA GLY A 5 4.69 -18.25 -14.54
C GLY A 5 5.14 -17.51 -13.27
N GLN A 6 6.03 -16.53 -13.46
CA GLN A 6 6.46 -15.66 -12.38
C GLN A 6 5.76 -14.30 -12.55
N CYS A 7 5.12 -13.82 -11.47
CA CYS A 7 4.51 -12.49 -11.42
C CYS A 7 5.41 -11.56 -10.60
N ILE A 8 5.89 -10.48 -11.22
CA ILE A 8 6.71 -9.46 -10.58
C ILE A 8 5.96 -8.13 -10.66
N ALA A 9 5.79 -7.47 -9.52
CA ALA A 9 5.16 -6.15 -9.44
C ALA A 9 6.15 -5.14 -8.84
N PHE A 10 6.28 -4.00 -9.50
CA PHE A 10 6.99 -2.84 -8.96
C PHE A 10 5.98 -1.95 -8.25
N TYR A 11 6.33 -1.52 -7.03
CA TYR A 11 5.46 -0.69 -6.19
C TYR A 11 6.28 0.39 -5.51
N SER A 12 5.83 1.65 -5.63
CA SER A 12 6.35 2.76 -4.84
C SER A 12 5.21 3.68 -4.39
N TYR A 13 5.37 4.30 -3.23
CA TYR A 13 4.40 5.27 -2.73
C TYR A 13 4.27 6.51 -3.64
N LYS A 14 5.34 6.89 -4.33
CA LYS A 14 5.34 7.99 -5.30
C LYS A 14 4.39 7.74 -6.49
N ASP A 15 4.26 6.47 -6.90
CA ASP A 15 3.33 6.12 -7.98
C ASP A 15 1.87 6.23 -7.53
N ILE A 16 1.59 5.88 -6.28
CA ILE A 16 0.26 6.07 -5.68
C ILE A 16 -0.12 7.55 -5.69
N GLN A 17 0.78 8.44 -5.26
CA GLN A 17 0.55 9.88 -5.28
C GLN A 17 0.31 10.43 -6.69
N LYS A 18 0.99 9.89 -7.71
CA LYS A 18 0.74 10.28 -9.11
C LYS A 18 -0.66 9.84 -9.56
N LEU A 19 -1.05 8.61 -9.25
CA LEU A 19 -2.37 8.09 -9.60
C LEU A 19 -3.50 8.87 -8.89
N GLU A 20 -3.32 9.25 -7.63
CA GLU A 20 -4.26 10.13 -6.91
C GLU A 20 -4.43 11.48 -7.62
N LYS A 21 -3.34 12.10 -8.11
CA LYS A 21 -3.41 13.35 -8.86
C LYS A 21 -4.20 13.21 -10.15
N PHE A 22 -4.04 12.10 -10.89
CA PHE A 22 -4.83 11.84 -12.09
C PHE A 22 -6.32 11.70 -11.81
N MET A 23 -6.70 11.20 -10.64
CA MET A 23 -8.10 11.08 -10.28
C MET A 23 -8.76 12.41 -9.92
N GLN A 24 -7.99 13.42 -9.46
CA GLN A 24 -8.54 14.72 -9.06
C GLN A 24 -9.30 15.46 -10.19
N SER A 25 -8.99 15.18 -11.45
CA SER A 25 -9.65 15.77 -12.62
C SER A 25 -10.98 15.10 -13.00
N LYS A 26 -11.34 13.98 -12.37
CA LYS A 26 -12.54 13.19 -12.68
C LYS A 26 -13.75 13.68 -11.87
N PRO A 27 -14.98 13.34 -12.28
CA PRO A 27 -16.18 13.56 -11.48
C PRO A 27 -16.06 12.94 -10.07
N ILE A 28 -16.66 13.57 -9.06
CA ILE A 28 -16.54 13.18 -7.65
C ILE A 28 -16.86 11.70 -7.40
N ALA A 29 -17.92 11.19 -8.07
CA ALA A 29 -18.30 9.78 -7.93
C ALA A 29 -17.22 8.82 -8.47
N GLU A 30 -16.57 9.17 -9.58
CA GLU A 30 -15.46 8.38 -10.13
C GLU A 30 -14.19 8.50 -9.28
N GLN A 31 -13.94 9.68 -8.67
CA GLN A 31 -12.84 9.85 -7.74
C GLN A 31 -12.95 8.91 -6.53
N GLU A 32 -14.15 8.77 -5.97
CA GLU A 32 -14.40 7.91 -4.81
C GLU A 32 -14.14 6.43 -5.15
N ILE A 33 -14.68 5.96 -6.31
CA ILE A 33 -14.45 4.60 -6.80
C ILE A 33 -12.95 4.38 -7.08
N GLY A 34 -12.31 5.32 -7.78
CA GLY A 34 -10.90 5.23 -8.12
C GLY A 34 -10.00 5.18 -6.88
N ARG A 35 -10.29 5.99 -5.85
CA ARG A 35 -9.57 5.97 -4.59
C ARG A 35 -9.73 4.63 -3.87
N GLN A 36 -10.94 4.05 -3.87
CA GLN A 36 -11.17 2.75 -3.27
C GLN A 36 -10.35 1.64 -3.97
N LEU A 37 -10.35 1.61 -5.32
CA LEU A 37 -9.54 0.65 -6.09
C LEU A 37 -8.03 0.84 -5.86
N LEU A 38 -7.59 2.09 -5.72
CA LEU A 38 -6.20 2.40 -5.42
C LEU A 38 -5.82 1.91 -4.02
N ASN A 39 -6.67 2.14 -3.01
CA ASN A 39 -6.47 1.62 -1.66
C ASN A 39 -6.43 0.09 -1.63
N ASP A 40 -7.27 -0.59 -2.40
CA ASP A 40 -7.23 -2.06 -2.50
C ASP A 40 -5.91 -2.54 -3.14
N THR A 41 -5.35 -1.79 -4.10
CA THR A 41 -4.04 -2.07 -4.71
C THR A 41 -2.89 -1.85 -3.72
N VAL A 42 -2.91 -0.73 -2.98
CA VAL A 42 -1.96 -0.45 -1.89
C VAL A 42 -2.02 -1.57 -0.85
N ALA A 43 -3.23 -1.92 -0.44
CA ALA A 43 -3.47 -2.99 0.51
C ALA A 43 -2.87 -4.34 0.06
N TYR A 44 -2.99 -4.67 -1.21
CA TYR A 44 -2.38 -5.86 -1.79
C TYR A 44 -0.85 -5.77 -1.79
N ALA A 45 -0.28 -4.61 -2.12
CA ALA A 45 1.17 -4.42 -2.20
C ALA A 45 1.83 -4.45 -0.81
N GLU A 46 1.27 -3.75 0.16
CA GLU A 46 1.84 -3.57 1.50
C GLU A 46 1.59 -4.75 2.45
N SER A 47 0.55 -5.54 2.22
CA SER A 47 0.21 -6.66 3.09
C SER A 47 1.26 -7.76 3.10
N ASN A 48 1.52 -8.33 4.28
CA ASN A 48 2.32 -9.53 4.49
C ASN A 48 1.49 -10.82 4.49
N MET A 49 0.19 -10.75 4.21
CA MET A 49 -0.64 -11.95 4.02
C MET A 49 -0.32 -12.67 2.71
N CYS A 50 -0.73 -13.94 2.61
CA CYS A 50 -0.62 -14.71 1.36
C CYS A 50 -1.26 -13.97 0.18
N ARG A 51 -0.49 -13.68 -0.88
CA ARG A 51 -0.96 -12.96 -2.08
C ARG A 51 -2.17 -13.61 -2.73
N ARG A 52 -2.16 -14.94 -2.84
CA ARG A 52 -3.29 -15.69 -3.43
C ARG A 52 -4.54 -15.56 -2.58
N LYS A 53 -4.42 -15.62 -1.25
CA LYS A 53 -5.54 -15.48 -0.33
C LYS A 53 -6.19 -14.08 -0.45
N LEU A 54 -5.37 -13.03 -0.51
CA LEU A 54 -5.83 -11.66 -0.73
C LEU A 54 -6.55 -11.50 -2.07
N LEU A 55 -5.95 -12.01 -3.14
CA LEU A 55 -6.48 -11.87 -4.49
C LEU A 55 -7.82 -12.60 -4.65
N LEU A 56 -7.92 -13.84 -4.17
CA LEU A 56 -9.16 -14.61 -4.23
C LEU A 56 -10.26 -13.99 -3.38
N ASN A 57 -9.93 -13.49 -2.18
CA ASN A 57 -10.87 -12.76 -1.35
C ASN A 57 -11.39 -11.48 -2.03
N TYR A 58 -10.51 -10.74 -2.74
CA TYR A 58 -10.91 -9.56 -3.51
C TYR A 58 -11.97 -9.90 -4.58
N PHE A 59 -11.89 -11.07 -5.20
CA PHE A 59 -12.90 -11.57 -6.16
C PHE A 59 -14.07 -12.32 -5.51
N GLY A 60 -14.19 -12.29 -4.18
CA GLY A 60 -15.29 -12.93 -3.44
C GLY A 60 -15.14 -14.44 -3.24
N GLU A 61 -13.94 -14.99 -3.51
CA GLU A 61 -13.66 -16.40 -3.32
C GLU A 61 -12.95 -16.65 -1.98
N ASN A 62 -13.44 -17.62 -1.23
CA ASN A 62 -12.83 -18.02 0.04
C ASN A 62 -11.73 -19.07 -0.19
N TYR A 63 -10.48 -18.69 0.07
CA TYR A 63 -9.35 -19.59 0.01
C TYR A 63 -9.18 -20.37 1.31
N THR A 64 -9.55 -21.65 1.30
CA THR A 64 -9.65 -22.52 2.50
C THR A 64 -8.28 -22.97 3.05
N HIS A 65 -7.22 -22.88 2.25
CA HIS A 65 -5.86 -23.23 2.71
C HIS A 65 -5.26 -22.11 3.55
N GLU A 66 -4.38 -22.46 4.47
CA GLU A 66 -3.68 -21.50 5.32
C GLU A 66 -2.84 -20.52 4.49
N ASN A 67 -2.09 -21.02 3.52
CA ASN A 67 -1.27 -20.22 2.60
C ASN A 67 -1.08 -20.95 1.26
N CYS A 68 -0.47 -20.30 0.26
CA CYS A 68 -0.25 -20.92 -1.05
C CYS A 68 1.14 -21.58 -1.20
N GLY A 69 2.04 -21.40 -0.24
CA GLY A 69 3.39 -21.94 -0.26
C GLY A 69 4.32 -21.42 -1.37
N ASN A 70 3.86 -20.49 -2.22
CA ASN A 70 4.58 -20.10 -3.44
C ASN A 70 4.73 -18.58 -3.67
N CYS A 71 3.99 -17.73 -2.98
CA CYS A 71 4.18 -16.29 -3.11
C CYS A 71 5.31 -15.78 -2.18
N ASP A 72 5.77 -14.56 -2.44
CA ASP A 72 6.81 -13.88 -1.65
C ASP A 72 6.53 -13.92 -0.14
N ASN A 73 5.29 -13.62 0.26
CA ASN A 73 4.90 -13.60 1.68
C ASN A 73 4.87 -15.01 2.32
N CYS A 74 4.61 -16.06 1.54
CA CYS A 74 4.65 -17.45 2.03
C CYS A 74 6.06 -18.00 2.09
N LEU A 75 6.91 -17.63 1.12
CA LEU A 75 8.32 -18.07 1.08
C LEU A 75 9.17 -17.34 2.11
N PHE A 76 8.84 -16.08 2.42
CA PHE A 76 9.56 -15.23 3.37
C PHE A 76 8.59 -14.67 4.42
N PRO A 77 7.99 -15.52 5.28
CA PRO A 77 6.99 -15.11 6.24
C PRO A 77 7.55 -14.09 7.23
N LYS A 78 6.76 -13.06 7.51
CA LYS A 78 7.09 -12.04 8.50
C LYS A 78 6.63 -12.47 9.90
N LYS A 79 7.16 -11.76 10.91
CA LYS A 79 6.77 -11.99 12.31
C LYS A 79 5.25 -11.82 12.47
N GLN A 80 4.65 -12.77 13.16
CA GLN A 80 3.24 -12.75 13.51
C GLN A 80 3.06 -12.34 14.98
N PHE A 81 1.89 -11.82 15.29
CA PHE A 81 1.46 -11.49 16.64
C PHE A 81 0.02 -11.94 16.88
N ASP A 82 -0.35 -12.12 18.14
CA ASP A 82 -1.75 -12.44 18.49
C ASP A 82 -2.63 -11.20 18.28
N GLY A 83 -3.54 -11.31 17.31
CA GLY A 83 -4.49 -10.26 16.94
C GLY A 83 -5.83 -10.35 17.64
N LYS A 84 -5.99 -11.27 18.60
CA LYS A 84 -7.25 -11.54 19.28
C LYS A 84 -7.94 -10.29 19.83
N GLU A 85 -7.21 -9.50 20.61
CA GLU A 85 -7.76 -8.29 21.20
C GLU A 85 -8.09 -7.21 20.18
N PHE A 86 -7.28 -7.07 19.14
CA PHE A 86 -7.52 -6.09 18.08
C PHE A 86 -8.77 -6.42 17.27
N ILE A 87 -8.96 -7.69 16.89
CA ILE A 87 -10.18 -8.12 16.17
C ILE A 87 -11.42 -7.96 17.07
N ALA A 88 -11.32 -8.34 18.34
CA ALA A 88 -12.42 -8.16 19.29
C ALA A 88 -12.82 -6.68 19.43
N THR A 89 -11.84 -5.78 19.54
CA THR A 89 -12.07 -4.33 19.62
C THR A 89 -12.77 -3.79 18.35
N VAL A 90 -12.37 -4.24 17.16
CA VAL A 90 -13.04 -3.84 15.90
C VAL A 90 -14.50 -4.32 15.90
N ILE A 91 -14.76 -5.56 16.27
CA ILE A 91 -16.11 -6.12 16.32
C ILE A 91 -16.96 -5.38 17.36
N GLU A 92 -16.41 -5.08 18.52
CA GLU A 92 -17.09 -4.34 19.59
C GLU A 92 -17.46 -2.92 19.12
N LEU A 93 -16.53 -2.22 18.46
CA LEU A 93 -16.80 -0.93 17.84
C LEU A 93 -17.98 -1.02 16.87
N ILE A 94 -17.96 -1.98 15.93
CA ILE A 94 -19.03 -2.14 14.93
C ILE A 94 -20.38 -2.41 15.63
N ASN A 95 -20.39 -3.28 16.64
CA ASN A 95 -21.61 -3.63 17.38
C ASN A 95 -22.15 -2.48 18.24
N SER A 96 -21.30 -1.54 18.66
CA SER A 96 -21.70 -0.35 19.41
C SER A 96 -22.37 0.73 18.54
N MET A 97 -22.18 0.64 17.22
CA MET A 97 -22.67 1.64 16.27
C MET A 97 -24.12 1.38 15.85
N LYS A 98 -24.87 2.48 15.60
CA LYS A 98 -26.23 2.38 15.06
C LYS A 98 -26.25 2.16 13.56
N GLU A 99 -25.19 2.59 12.86
CA GLU A 99 -25.04 2.53 11.43
C GLU A 99 -23.72 1.83 11.07
N HIS A 100 -23.66 1.27 9.88
CA HIS A 100 -22.43 0.65 9.38
C HIS A 100 -21.56 1.66 8.63
N PHE A 101 -20.26 1.50 8.73
CA PHE A 101 -19.27 2.40 8.15
C PHE A 101 -18.26 1.63 7.31
N LYS A 102 -17.52 2.36 6.45
CA LYS A 102 -16.39 1.82 5.69
C LYS A 102 -15.19 1.55 6.61
N ALA A 103 -14.26 0.72 6.15
CA ALA A 103 -13.04 0.38 6.89
C ALA A 103 -12.23 1.61 7.32
N ASP A 104 -12.07 2.60 6.41
CA ASP A 104 -11.34 3.85 6.70
C ASP A 104 -11.95 4.62 7.88
N HIS A 105 -13.29 4.66 7.95
CA HIS A 105 -13.97 5.36 9.04
C HIS A 105 -13.74 4.67 10.39
N LEU A 106 -13.85 3.33 10.42
CA LEU A 106 -13.59 2.52 11.62
C LEU A 106 -12.12 2.66 12.07
N ALA A 107 -11.19 2.59 11.12
CA ALA A 107 -9.76 2.73 11.39
C ALA A 107 -9.41 4.14 11.91
N ASN A 108 -10.04 5.20 11.36
CA ASN A 108 -9.86 6.57 11.86
C ASN A 108 -10.34 6.72 13.31
N ILE A 109 -11.45 6.09 13.69
CA ILE A 109 -11.91 6.12 15.08
C ILE A 109 -10.87 5.45 15.97
N LEU A 110 -10.48 4.23 15.67
CA LEU A 110 -9.56 3.43 16.49
C LEU A 110 -8.15 4.04 16.54
N GLY A 111 -7.70 4.65 15.45
CA GLY A 111 -6.41 5.36 15.34
C GLY A 111 -6.43 6.79 15.88
N GLY A 112 -7.60 7.29 16.33
CA GLY A 112 -7.72 8.65 16.90
C GLY A 112 -7.61 9.78 15.87
N VAL A 113 -7.89 9.50 14.59
CA VAL A 113 -7.84 10.50 13.51
C VAL A 113 -9.19 11.19 13.37
N SER A 114 -9.21 12.50 13.61
CA SER A 114 -10.43 13.30 13.53
C SER A 114 -10.58 13.98 12.17
N ASN A 115 -11.71 13.73 11.50
CA ASN A 115 -12.12 14.39 10.26
C ASN A 115 -13.56 14.91 10.36
N SER A 116 -14.07 15.54 9.29
CA SER A 116 -15.42 16.10 9.27
C SER A 116 -16.51 15.06 9.51
N LEU A 117 -16.35 13.87 8.95
CA LEU A 117 -17.30 12.76 9.09
C LEU A 117 -17.30 12.19 10.53
N ILE A 118 -16.13 11.97 11.12
CA ILE A 118 -15.98 11.56 12.53
C ILE A 118 -16.65 12.56 13.48
N LYS A 119 -16.50 13.88 13.20
CA LYS A 119 -17.11 14.94 14.01
C LYS A 119 -18.63 14.99 13.84
N SER A 120 -19.15 14.82 12.63
CA SER A 120 -20.60 14.88 12.37
C SER A 120 -21.38 13.78 13.10
N TYR A 121 -20.79 12.60 13.22
CA TYR A 121 -21.34 11.49 14.00
C TYR A 121 -20.95 11.51 15.47
N ASN A 122 -20.18 12.49 15.93
CA ASN A 122 -19.64 12.59 17.29
C ASN A 122 -18.74 11.41 17.72
N HIS A 123 -18.20 10.64 16.79
CA HIS A 123 -17.35 9.48 17.07
C HIS A 123 -16.01 9.86 17.73
N HIS A 124 -15.56 11.11 17.59
CA HIS A 124 -14.39 11.65 18.33
C HIS A 124 -14.58 11.68 19.86
N LYS A 125 -15.82 11.46 20.36
CA LYS A 125 -16.16 11.35 21.78
C LYS A 125 -16.38 9.92 22.23
N SER A 126 -16.28 8.95 21.32
CA SER A 126 -16.41 7.52 21.64
C SER A 126 -15.24 7.06 22.50
N GLU A 127 -15.48 6.09 23.37
CA GLU A 127 -14.45 5.39 24.14
C GLU A 127 -13.44 4.65 23.25
N PHE A 128 -13.82 4.34 22.00
CA PHE A 128 -12.97 3.70 21.01
C PHE A 128 -12.04 4.70 20.30
N PHE A 129 -12.20 6.01 20.48
CA PHE A 129 -11.43 7.00 19.76
C PHE A 129 -9.97 7.04 20.26
N GLY A 130 -9.04 6.54 19.42
CA GLY A 130 -7.63 6.41 19.79
C GLY A 130 -7.40 5.43 20.95
N ILE A 131 -8.18 4.34 20.99
CA ILE A 131 -8.26 3.41 22.13
C ILE A 131 -6.91 2.80 22.54
N ILE A 132 -6.01 2.56 21.56
CA ILE A 132 -4.69 2.00 21.82
C ILE A 132 -3.62 3.02 21.43
N PRO A 133 -2.83 3.53 22.40
CA PRO A 133 -1.71 4.41 22.11
C PRO A 133 -0.71 3.79 21.13
N ASN A 134 -0.16 4.59 20.23
CA ASN A 134 0.84 4.20 19.23
C ASN A 134 0.35 3.20 18.15
N LYS A 135 -0.96 3.03 18.00
CA LYS A 135 -1.57 2.29 16.88
C LYS A 135 -2.38 3.28 16.04
N ASP A 136 -1.84 3.61 14.86
CA ASP A 136 -2.41 4.57 13.94
C ASP A 136 -3.54 3.97 13.07
N GLU A 137 -4.12 4.78 12.21
CA GLU A 137 -5.18 4.37 11.29
C GLU A 137 -4.73 3.29 10.31
N LYS A 138 -3.46 3.28 9.91
CA LYS A 138 -2.92 2.26 8.99
C LYS A 138 -2.84 0.90 9.65
N PHE A 139 -2.38 0.84 10.88
CA PHE A 139 -2.40 -0.39 11.67
C PHE A 139 -3.81 -0.97 11.74
N TRP A 140 -4.80 -0.14 12.08
CA TRP A 140 -6.19 -0.59 12.17
C TRP A 140 -6.79 -0.99 10.84
N LEU A 141 -6.45 -0.32 9.75
CA LEU A 141 -6.81 -0.75 8.38
C LEU A 141 -6.25 -2.14 8.07
N ALA A 142 -5.00 -2.42 8.43
CA ALA A 142 -4.39 -3.73 8.26
C ALA A 142 -5.12 -4.81 9.07
N ILE A 143 -5.51 -4.52 10.33
CA ILE A 143 -6.31 -5.43 11.17
C ILE A 143 -7.67 -5.71 10.54
N ILE A 144 -8.42 -4.68 10.13
CA ILE A 144 -9.74 -4.82 9.51
C ILE A 144 -9.65 -5.66 8.23
N ARG A 145 -8.65 -5.41 7.39
CA ARG A 145 -8.41 -6.18 6.17
C ARG A 145 -8.16 -7.65 6.46
N GLN A 146 -7.29 -7.95 7.42
CA GLN A 146 -6.99 -9.32 7.82
C GLN A 146 -8.24 -10.00 8.41
N ALA A 147 -9.02 -9.28 9.21
CA ALA A 147 -10.30 -9.79 9.74
C ALA A 147 -11.31 -10.12 8.64
N ILE A 148 -11.35 -9.35 7.54
CA ILE A 148 -12.18 -9.65 6.35
C ILE A 148 -11.68 -10.93 5.67
N VAL A 149 -10.38 -11.03 5.40
CA VAL A 149 -9.78 -12.20 4.72
C VAL A 149 -9.92 -13.48 5.56
N LEU A 150 -9.95 -13.34 6.88
CA LEU A 150 -10.17 -14.45 7.83
C LEU A 150 -11.65 -14.72 8.11
N ASP A 151 -12.56 -14.02 7.42
CA ASP A 151 -14.01 -14.19 7.51
C ASP A 151 -14.60 -13.86 8.90
N TYR A 152 -13.97 -12.98 9.66
CA TYR A 152 -14.59 -12.39 10.87
C TYR A 152 -15.45 -11.17 10.53
N LEU A 153 -15.08 -10.46 9.48
CA LEU A 153 -15.79 -9.30 8.95
C LEU A 153 -16.12 -9.52 7.47
N PHE A 154 -17.14 -8.81 7.00
CA PHE A 154 -17.56 -8.82 5.59
C PHE A 154 -17.66 -7.39 5.07
N LYS A 155 -17.07 -7.14 3.88
CA LYS A 155 -17.16 -5.87 3.14
C LYS A 155 -18.25 -6.00 2.10
N ASP A 156 -19.37 -5.33 2.29
CA ASP A 156 -20.50 -5.34 1.34
C ASP A 156 -20.24 -4.33 0.22
N VAL A 157 -19.85 -4.84 -0.95
CA VAL A 157 -19.53 -4.02 -2.13
C VAL A 157 -20.81 -3.37 -2.70
N GLU A 158 -21.95 -4.06 -2.64
CA GLU A 158 -23.23 -3.52 -3.12
C GLU A 158 -23.71 -2.35 -2.26
N LYS A 159 -23.32 -2.34 -0.98
CA LYS A 159 -23.55 -1.23 -0.04
C LYS A 159 -22.33 -0.32 0.09
N TYR A 160 -21.65 -0.02 -1.01
CA TYR A 160 -20.54 0.92 -1.08
C TYR A 160 -19.36 0.62 -0.14
N GLY A 161 -19.13 -0.67 0.17
CA GLY A 161 -18.00 -1.10 0.99
C GLY A 161 -18.19 -0.94 2.49
N LEU A 162 -19.45 -0.96 2.96
CA LEU A 162 -19.75 -0.99 4.40
C LEU A 162 -19.27 -2.30 5.02
N ILE A 163 -18.83 -2.23 6.27
CA ILE A 163 -18.30 -3.37 7.02
C ILE A 163 -19.36 -3.93 7.96
N PHE A 164 -19.49 -5.25 7.94
CA PHE A 164 -20.41 -6.01 8.79
C PHE A 164 -19.64 -7.11 9.53
N VAL A 165 -20.14 -7.49 10.70
CA VAL A 165 -19.63 -8.65 11.42
C VAL A 165 -20.27 -9.91 10.83
N THR A 166 -19.49 -10.94 10.56
CA THR A 166 -19.99 -12.25 10.11
C THR A 166 -20.45 -13.09 11.28
N ARG A 167 -21.14 -14.21 11.02
CA ARG A 167 -21.49 -15.17 12.06
C ARG A 167 -20.24 -15.70 12.80
N LYS A 168 -19.17 -15.97 12.05
CA LYS A 168 -17.87 -16.38 12.61
C LYS A 168 -17.29 -15.29 13.51
N GLY A 169 -17.43 -14.02 13.11
CA GLY A 169 -17.00 -12.86 13.92
C GLY A 169 -17.80 -12.76 15.22
N GLU A 170 -19.12 -12.95 15.17
CA GLU A 170 -19.95 -12.96 16.39
C GLU A 170 -19.59 -14.11 17.34
N ASP A 171 -19.35 -15.30 16.81
CA ASP A 171 -18.96 -16.45 17.59
C ASP A 171 -17.55 -16.26 18.19
N PHE A 172 -16.64 -15.67 17.43
CA PHE A 172 -15.32 -15.24 17.92
C PHE A 172 -15.44 -14.22 19.06
N PHE A 173 -16.30 -13.23 18.93
CA PHE A 173 -16.49 -12.20 19.95
C PHE A 173 -17.01 -12.79 21.28
N LYS A 174 -17.85 -13.84 21.22
CA LYS A 174 -18.34 -14.56 22.41
C LYS A 174 -17.26 -15.43 23.08
N GLN A 175 -16.38 -16.02 22.26
CA GLN A 175 -15.29 -16.89 22.71
C GLN A 175 -13.99 -16.56 21.97
N PRO A 176 -13.31 -15.46 22.33
CA PRO A 176 -12.10 -15.04 21.66
C PRO A 176 -10.98 -16.09 21.84
N HIS A 177 -10.32 -16.42 20.72
CA HIS A 177 -9.17 -17.33 20.68
C HIS A 177 -8.00 -16.65 19.99
N GLU A 178 -6.82 -17.22 20.10
CA GLU A 178 -5.62 -16.70 19.42
C GLU A 178 -5.83 -16.67 17.89
N VAL A 179 -5.48 -15.53 17.29
CA VAL A 179 -5.51 -15.33 15.84
C VAL A 179 -4.20 -14.67 15.42
N LEU A 180 -3.40 -15.38 14.66
CA LEU A 180 -2.12 -14.87 14.18
C LEU A 180 -2.30 -13.87 13.04
N LEU A 181 -1.88 -12.64 13.25
CA LEU A 181 -1.87 -11.55 12.30
C LEU A 181 -0.43 -11.10 11.99
N THR A 182 -0.28 -10.37 10.88
CA THR A 182 0.99 -9.77 10.46
C THR A 182 0.88 -8.25 10.41
N GLU A 183 1.96 -7.53 10.73
CA GLU A 183 2.06 -6.11 10.41
C GLU A 183 2.29 -5.93 8.91
N ASP A 184 1.71 -4.87 8.33
CA ASP A 184 1.96 -4.51 6.93
C ASP A 184 3.37 -3.95 6.75
N ARG A 185 3.85 -3.90 5.51
CA ARG A 185 5.13 -3.27 5.17
C ARG A 185 4.97 -1.76 5.14
N ASP A 186 5.91 -1.03 5.72
CA ASP A 186 6.00 0.42 5.51
C ASP A 186 7.05 0.73 4.45
N PHE A 187 6.59 1.06 3.24
CA PHE A 187 7.46 1.45 2.13
C PHE A 187 7.89 2.91 2.19
N LYS A 188 7.34 3.72 3.11
CA LYS A 188 7.76 5.12 3.28
C LYS A 188 9.13 5.23 3.94
N GLU A 189 9.41 4.35 4.92
CA GLU A 189 10.72 4.32 5.59
C GLU A 189 11.83 3.81 4.68
N ALA A 190 11.52 2.98 3.68
CA ALA A 190 12.50 2.45 2.74
C ALA A 190 12.93 3.47 1.66
N GLU A 191 12.19 4.58 1.47
CA GLU A 191 12.53 5.63 0.51
C GLU A 191 13.44 6.73 1.11
N ASP A 192 13.51 6.84 2.44
CA ASP A 192 14.40 7.79 3.14
C ASP A 192 15.78 7.18 3.47
N ASP A 193 15.93 5.86 3.39
CA ASP A 193 17.19 5.14 3.57
C ASP A 193 17.89 4.87 2.21
N ASP A 194 18.22 5.92 1.47
CA ASP A 194 19.19 5.85 0.35
C ASP A 194 20.62 5.49 0.83
N ASP A 195 20.81 5.12 2.09
CA ASP A 195 22.08 4.81 2.73
C ASP A 195 22.25 3.32 3.16
N ILE A 196 21.40 2.39 2.75
CA ILE A 196 21.70 0.97 2.97
C ILE A 196 22.20 0.32 1.67
N ALA A 197 23.41 0.72 1.34
CA ALA A 197 24.29 -0.06 0.53
C ALA A 197 24.71 -1.34 1.28
N THR A 198 24.78 -2.42 0.54
CA THR A 198 25.63 -3.57 0.78
C THR A 198 25.21 -4.57 1.86
N ILE A 199 24.28 -5.46 1.50
CA ILE A 199 24.50 -6.88 1.79
C ILE A 199 24.51 -7.62 0.46
N GLY A 200 25.65 -8.25 0.16
CA GLY A 200 25.99 -8.81 -1.12
C GLY A 200 25.01 -9.82 -1.64
N SER A 201 24.65 -9.63 -2.86
CA SER A 201 24.34 -10.65 -3.84
C SER A 201 24.39 -10.02 -5.23
N ASP A 202 24.86 -10.77 -6.17
CA ASP A 202 25.20 -10.45 -7.54
C ASP A 202 24.29 -9.43 -8.23
N LYS A 203 24.94 -8.42 -8.81
CA LYS A 203 24.36 -7.37 -9.63
C LYS A 203 23.64 -7.96 -10.84
N HIS A 204 22.31 -7.95 -10.81
CA HIS A 204 21.51 -7.84 -12.02
C HIS A 204 20.54 -6.67 -11.84
N HIS A 205 21.00 -5.51 -12.31
CA HIS A 205 20.21 -4.30 -12.47
C HIS A 205 19.15 -4.53 -13.54
N GLY A 206 17.90 -4.50 -13.12
CA GLY A 206 16.74 -4.40 -14.00
C GLY A 206 16.27 -2.95 -14.18
N GLY A 207 17.20 -2.05 -14.41
CA GLY A 207 16.98 -0.72 -14.96
C GLY A 207 18.13 -0.52 -15.94
N GLY A 208 17.87 -0.51 -17.25
CA GLY A 208 18.88 -0.63 -18.29
C GLY A 208 19.81 0.58 -18.46
N GLY A 209 19.96 1.45 -17.48
CA GLY A 209 20.86 2.60 -17.53
C GLY A 209 22.16 2.36 -16.76
N ASP A 210 23.27 2.85 -17.33
CA ASP A 210 24.56 2.89 -16.66
C ASP A 210 24.55 3.98 -15.58
N GLU A 211 24.49 3.57 -14.32
CA GLU A 211 24.42 4.47 -13.16
C GLU A 211 25.66 5.36 -13.03
N ILE A 212 26.83 4.83 -13.41
CA ILE A 212 28.08 5.60 -13.42
C ILE A 212 27.97 6.71 -14.48
N LEU A 213 27.53 6.37 -15.68
CA LEU A 213 27.32 7.34 -16.75
C LEU A 213 26.23 8.36 -16.39
N LEU A 214 25.14 7.94 -15.75
CA LEU A 214 24.07 8.84 -15.30
C LEU A 214 24.58 9.87 -14.29
N ASN A 215 25.39 9.45 -13.33
CA ASN A 215 26.00 10.37 -12.37
C ASN A 215 26.98 11.33 -13.02
N MET A 216 27.80 10.85 -13.97
CA MET A 216 28.68 11.73 -14.76
C MET A 216 27.88 12.76 -15.57
N LEU A 217 26.77 12.37 -16.18
CA LEU A 217 25.89 13.28 -16.92
C LEU A 217 25.24 14.33 -16.02
N LYS A 218 24.83 13.95 -14.79
CA LYS A 218 24.32 14.88 -13.78
C LYS A 218 25.37 15.90 -13.36
N ASP A 219 26.61 15.47 -13.16
CA ASP A 219 27.74 16.36 -12.81
C ASP A 219 28.07 17.33 -13.95
N VAL A 220 28.09 16.86 -15.19
CA VAL A 220 28.28 17.72 -16.38
C VAL A 220 27.14 18.75 -16.48
N ARG A 221 25.88 18.33 -16.35
CA ARG A 221 24.72 19.23 -16.34
C ARG A 221 24.85 20.30 -15.24
N HIS A 222 25.24 19.91 -14.03
CA HIS A 222 25.43 20.84 -12.91
C HIS A 222 26.55 21.85 -13.19
N SER A 223 27.65 21.42 -13.78
CA SER A 223 28.76 22.29 -14.17
C SER A 223 28.34 23.28 -15.28
N LEU A 224 27.57 22.83 -16.27
CA LEU A 224 27.02 23.67 -17.32
C LEU A 224 26.00 24.68 -16.74
N SER A 225 25.13 24.25 -15.85
CA SER A 225 24.14 25.07 -15.13
C SER A 225 24.82 26.25 -14.43
N LYS A 226 25.89 26.00 -13.67
CA LYS A 226 26.70 27.07 -13.02
C LYS A 226 27.33 28.01 -14.03
N ARG A 227 27.91 27.48 -15.10
CA ARG A 227 28.58 28.28 -16.12
C ARG A 227 27.62 29.17 -16.93
N MET A 228 26.44 28.62 -17.26
CA MET A 228 25.42 29.31 -18.04
C MET A 228 24.46 30.15 -17.18
N LYS A 229 24.55 30.02 -15.86
CA LYS A 229 23.61 30.65 -14.91
C LYS A 229 22.14 30.32 -15.19
N LEU A 230 21.88 29.09 -15.63
CA LEU A 230 20.56 28.55 -15.91
C LEU A 230 20.23 27.43 -14.93
N PRO A 231 18.96 27.21 -14.57
CA PRO A 231 18.55 26.05 -13.79
C PRO A 231 18.92 24.74 -14.50
N PRO A 232 19.35 23.67 -13.80
CA PRO A 232 19.78 22.41 -14.39
C PRO A 232 18.77 21.77 -15.35
N PHE A 233 17.48 21.84 -15.04
CA PHE A 233 16.40 21.26 -15.83
C PHE A 233 16.17 21.96 -17.18
N VAL A 234 16.69 23.19 -17.35
CA VAL A 234 16.63 23.93 -18.63
C VAL A 234 17.69 23.42 -19.62
N ILE A 235 18.74 22.80 -19.13
CA ILE A 235 19.80 22.22 -19.97
C ILE A 235 19.39 20.84 -20.47
N PHE A 236 19.08 19.92 -19.53
CA PHE A 236 18.47 18.63 -19.77
C PHE A 236 17.63 18.25 -18.56
N ASN A 237 16.47 17.66 -18.79
CA ASN A 237 15.63 17.12 -17.73
C ASN A 237 16.18 15.74 -17.25
N ASP A 238 15.70 15.23 -16.13
CA ASP A 238 16.20 13.96 -15.59
C ASP A 238 15.86 12.76 -16.49
N PRO A 239 14.64 12.63 -17.07
CA PRO A 239 14.35 11.57 -18.04
C PRO A 239 15.31 11.52 -19.23
N SER A 240 15.69 12.67 -19.81
CA SER A 240 16.66 12.70 -20.92
C SER A 240 18.05 12.20 -20.50
N LEU A 241 18.49 12.47 -19.26
CA LEU A 241 19.77 11.92 -18.76
C LEU A 241 19.68 10.41 -18.54
N GLU A 242 18.53 9.92 -18.08
CA GLU A 242 18.27 8.48 -17.96
C GLU A 242 18.29 7.80 -19.33
N ASP A 243 17.61 8.36 -20.34
CA ASP A 243 17.64 7.86 -21.71
C ASP A 243 19.06 7.85 -22.29
N MET A 244 19.86 8.90 -22.06
CA MET A 244 21.26 8.94 -22.48
C MET A 244 22.09 7.83 -21.80
N SER A 245 21.81 7.49 -20.54
CA SER A 245 22.52 6.43 -19.82
C SER A 245 22.15 5.02 -20.30
N ILE A 246 21.01 4.89 -21.00
CA ILE A 246 20.53 3.64 -21.59
C ILE A 246 20.97 3.51 -23.05
N MET A 247 20.81 4.58 -23.83
CA MET A 247 20.98 4.56 -25.29
C MET A 247 22.42 4.85 -25.74
N TYR A 248 23.27 5.37 -24.85
CA TYR A 248 24.68 5.72 -25.13
C TYR A 248 24.86 6.55 -26.41
N PRO A 249 24.19 7.70 -26.58
CA PRO A 249 24.26 8.47 -27.81
C PRO A 249 25.69 8.94 -28.07
N THR A 250 26.21 8.62 -29.25
CA THR A 250 27.56 8.99 -29.71
C THR A 250 27.56 10.09 -30.77
N THR A 251 26.38 10.37 -31.34
CA THR A 251 26.17 11.40 -32.34
C THR A 251 25.14 12.44 -31.87
N ILE A 252 25.17 13.63 -32.47
CA ILE A 252 24.20 14.70 -32.18
C ILE A 252 22.76 14.27 -32.53
N ASP A 253 22.59 13.49 -33.58
CA ASP A 253 21.27 13.05 -34.02
C ASP A 253 20.70 11.97 -33.08
N GLU A 254 21.52 11.08 -32.57
CA GLU A 254 21.14 10.15 -31.51
C GLU A 254 20.78 10.89 -30.21
N LEU A 255 21.53 11.92 -29.83
CA LEU A 255 21.30 12.74 -28.66
C LEU A 255 19.95 13.49 -28.69
N LYS A 256 19.48 13.87 -29.90
CA LYS A 256 18.17 14.54 -30.08
C LYS A 256 16.98 13.59 -29.83
N ASN A 257 17.22 12.29 -29.82
CA ASN A 257 16.20 11.27 -29.63
C ASN A 257 16.10 10.83 -28.17
N CYS A 258 16.97 11.31 -27.26
CA CYS A 258 16.92 11.21 -25.83
C CYS A 258 16.21 12.45 -25.23
#